data_21c4e921fbf91b9e216353e81e7a7d1e
#
_entry.id   21c4e921fbf91b9e216353e81e7a7d1e
#
_cell.length_a   1.000
_cell.length_b   1.000
_cell.length_c   1.000
_cell.angle_alpha   90.00
_cell.angle_beta   90.00
_cell.angle_gamma   90.00
#
_symmetry.space_group_name_H-M   'P 1'
#
loop_
_entity.id
_entity.type
_entity.pdbx_description
1 polymer ?
#
loop_
_entity_poly.entity_id
_entity_poly.type
_entity_poly.pdbx_seq_one_letter_code
_entity_poly.pdbx_strand_id
1 'polypeptide(L)' 'MTLDELTQAEQEAHRFLDRIGALRERLATDEDMRKYFGIVGFRETAAVKRASMDLSRALVELRR' A
#
# COMPACT_ATOMS: atom_id res chain seq x y z
N MET A 1 -0.59 -21.30 11.55
CA MET A 1 -1.15 -20.70 10.31
C MET A 1 -2.52 -21.28 10.03
N THR A 2 -3.52 -20.45 9.86
CA THR A 2 -4.87 -20.88 9.56
C THR A 2 -5.29 -20.38 8.18
N LEU A 3 -6.38 -20.95 7.65
CA LEU A 3 -6.92 -20.50 6.38
C LEU A 3 -7.38 -19.04 6.46
N ASP A 4 -7.97 -18.65 7.59
CA ASP A 4 -8.39 -17.25 7.78
C ASP A 4 -7.20 -16.30 7.77
N GLU A 5 -6.09 -16.68 8.39
CA GLU A 5 -4.87 -15.88 8.39
C GLU A 5 -4.28 -15.75 6.99
N LEU A 6 -4.30 -16.84 6.22
CA LEU A 6 -3.87 -16.84 4.82
C LEU A 6 -4.72 -15.89 3.99
N THR A 7 -6.03 -15.99 4.13
CA THR A 7 -6.99 -15.15 3.40
C THR A 7 -6.79 -13.68 3.76
N GLN A 8 -6.62 -13.38 5.04
CA GLN A 8 -6.40 -12.02 5.49
C GLN A 8 -5.10 -11.43 4.90
N ALA A 9 -4.01 -12.21 4.94
CA ALA A 9 -2.74 -11.75 4.38
C ALA A 9 -2.85 -11.51 2.87
N GLU A 10 -3.55 -12.39 2.16
CA GLU A 10 -3.76 -12.24 0.73
C GLU A 10 -4.55 -10.98 0.40
N GLN A 11 -5.63 -10.74 1.13
CA GLN A 11 -6.46 -9.55 0.92
C GLN A 11 -5.67 -8.27 1.18
N GLU A 12 -4.88 -8.25 2.24
CA GLU A 12 -4.05 -7.07 2.56
C GLU A 12 -2.94 -6.87 1.53
N ALA A 13 -2.39 -7.97 0.99
CA ALA A 13 -1.37 -7.87 -0.07
C ALA A 13 -1.97 -7.27 -1.34
N HIS A 14 -3.15 -7.72 -1.76
CA HIS A 14 -3.83 -7.16 -2.92
C HIS A 14 -4.16 -5.68 -2.72
N ARG A 15 -4.64 -5.34 -1.55
CA ARG A 15 -4.95 -3.95 -1.21
C ARG A 15 -3.71 -3.06 -1.29
N PHE A 16 -2.58 -3.56 -0.79
CA PHE A 16 -1.31 -2.85 -0.84
C PHE A 16 -0.88 -2.63 -2.30
N LEU A 17 -0.97 -3.65 -3.14
CA LEU A 17 -0.63 -3.53 -4.56
C LEU A 17 -1.53 -2.52 -5.27
N ASP A 18 -2.81 -2.50 -4.96
CA ASP A 18 -3.74 -1.53 -5.52
C ASP A 18 -3.35 -0.09 -5.16
N ARG A 19 -2.94 0.13 -3.92
CA ARG A 19 -2.51 1.45 -3.46
C ARG A 19 -1.21 1.90 -4.14
N ILE A 20 -0.30 0.96 -4.37
CA ILE A 20 0.92 1.25 -5.13
C ILE A 20 0.58 1.64 -6.57
N GLY A 21 -0.34 0.91 -7.20
CA GLY A 21 -0.79 1.22 -8.55
C GLY A 21 -1.39 2.62 -8.66
N ALA A 22 -2.22 2.99 -7.70
CA ALA A 22 -2.83 4.32 -7.67
C ALA A 22 -1.77 5.42 -7.52
N LEU A 23 -0.76 5.20 -6.69
CA LEU A 23 0.32 6.16 -6.51
C LEU A 23 1.15 6.31 -7.78
N ARG A 24 1.44 5.19 -8.46
CA ARG A 24 2.17 5.22 -9.74
C ARG A 24 1.43 6.01 -10.80
N GLU A 25 0.11 5.82 -10.89
CA GLU A 25 -0.72 6.58 -11.82
C GLU A 25 -0.69 8.06 -11.50
N ARG A 26 -0.79 8.41 -10.23
CA ARG A 26 -0.73 9.80 -9.79
C ARG A 26 0.58 10.46 -10.17
N LEU A 27 1.69 9.76 -9.94
CA LEU A 27 3.03 10.27 -10.28
C LEU A 27 3.21 10.42 -11.80
N ALA A 28 2.61 9.54 -12.58
CA ALA A 28 2.71 9.61 -14.04
C ALA A 28 1.93 10.78 -14.62
N THR A 29 0.79 11.13 -14.03
CA THR A 29 -0.10 12.17 -14.53
C THR A 29 0.18 13.56 -13.94
N ASP A 30 0.89 13.62 -12.82
CA ASP A 30 1.12 14.86 -12.09
C ASP A 30 2.62 15.12 -11.92
N GLU A 31 3.30 15.29 -13.05
CA GLU A 31 4.75 15.41 -13.10
C GLU A 31 5.28 16.65 -12.36
N ASP A 32 4.56 17.76 -12.46
CA ASP A 32 4.94 19.00 -11.79
C ASP A 32 4.90 18.87 -10.27
N MET A 33 3.87 18.24 -9.75
CA MET A 33 3.74 18.00 -8.31
C MET A 33 4.86 17.09 -7.81
N ARG A 34 5.20 16.07 -8.58
CA ARG A 34 6.31 15.17 -8.25
C ARG A 34 7.64 15.94 -8.17
N LYS A 35 7.84 16.89 -9.06
CA LYS A 35 9.06 17.69 -9.12
C LYS A 35 9.23 18.59 -7.91
N TYR A 36 8.15 19.23 -7.44
CA TYR A 36 8.20 20.20 -6.35
C TYR A 36 8.01 19.58 -4.96
N PHE A 37 7.14 18.62 -4.83
CA PHE A 37 6.75 18.06 -3.54
C PHE A 37 7.20 16.63 -3.32
N GLY A 38 7.68 16.00 -4.39
CA GLY A 38 8.05 14.60 -4.32
C GLY A 38 6.83 13.72 -4.02
N ILE A 39 7.10 12.51 -3.55
CA ILE A 39 6.04 11.52 -3.28
C ILE A 39 5.25 11.88 -2.03
N VAL A 40 5.89 12.58 -1.08
CA VAL A 40 5.33 12.83 0.26
C VAL A 40 4.07 13.70 0.21
N GLY A 41 3.94 14.56 -0.81
CA GLY A 41 2.82 15.50 -0.92
C GLY A 41 1.52 14.89 -1.41
N PHE A 42 1.50 13.62 -1.82
CA PHE A 42 0.30 13.01 -2.40
C PHE A 42 -0.51 12.26 -1.34
N ARG A 43 -1.86 12.35 -1.47
CA ARG A 43 -2.78 11.57 -0.63
C ARG A 43 -2.50 10.07 -0.77
N GLU A 44 -2.19 9.65 -1.97
CA GLU A 44 -1.93 8.24 -2.30
C GLU A 44 -0.72 7.70 -1.56
N THR A 45 0.25 8.55 -1.21
CA THR A 45 1.41 8.15 -0.41
C THR A 45 0.97 7.69 0.98
N ALA A 46 0.07 8.45 1.61
CA ALA A 46 -0.46 8.08 2.93
C ALA A 46 -1.23 6.76 2.85
N ALA A 47 -1.98 6.55 1.77
CA ALA A 47 -2.72 5.31 1.57
C ALA A 47 -1.78 4.11 1.42
N VAL A 48 -0.67 4.28 0.70
CA VAL A 48 0.34 3.22 0.55
C VAL A 48 0.97 2.88 1.89
N LYS A 49 1.34 3.91 2.67
CA LYS A 49 1.93 3.70 4.00
C LYS A 49 0.99 2.95 4.92
N ARG A 50 -0.27 3.35 4.94
CA ARG A 50 -1.29 2.70 5.77
C ARG A 50 -1.47 1.24 5.36
N ALA A 51 -1.60 1.00 4.07
CA ALA A 51 -1.76 -0.37 3.56
C ALA A 51 -0.55 -1.23 3.87
N SER A 52 0.67 -0.67 3.85
CA SER A 52 1.87 -1.42 4.21
C SER A 52 1.87 -1.82 5.68
N MET A 53 1.38 -0.95 6.56
CA MET A 53 1.27 -1.26 7.98
C MET A 53 0.24 -2.36 8.23
N ASP A 54 -0.90 -2.30 7.56
CA ASP A 54 -1.94 -3.32 7.68
C ASP A 54 -1.45 -4.67 7.17
N LEU A 55 -0.72 -4.67 6.06
CA LEU A 55 -0.11 -5.88 5.51
C LEU A 55 0.93 -6.46 6.48
N SER A 56 1.77 -5.61 7.04
CA SER A 56 2.79 -6.03 7.99
C SER A 56 2.16 -6.73 9.19
N ARG A 57 1.07 -6.18 9.71
CA ARG A 57 0.34 -6.78 10.82
C ARG A 57 -0.23 -8.15 10.43
N ALA A 58 -0.83 -8.24 9.26
CA ALA A 58 -1.39 -9.50 8.77
C ALA A 58 -0.30 -10.56 8.60
N LEU A 59 0.88 -10.15 8.12
CA LEU A 59 2.02 -11.06 7.97
C LEU A 59 2.55 -11.55 9.30
N VAL A 60 2.58 -10.70 10.33
CA VAL A 60 2.99 -11.10 11.67
C VAL A 60 2.04 -12.17 12.21
N GLU A 61 0.74 -11.96 12.07
CA GLU A 61 -0.27 -12.93 12.50
C GLU A 61 -0.11 -14.26 11.76
N LEU A 62 0.18 -14.18 10.45
CA LEU A 62 0.35 -15.37 9.62
C LEU A 62 1.54 -16.21 10.07
N ARG A 63 2.63 -15.55 10.50
CA ARG A 63 3.87 -16.22 10.85
C ARG A 63 3.93 -16.74 12.29
N ARG A 64 2.95 -16.45 13.11
CA ARG A 64 2.89 -16.92 14.49
C ARG A 64 2.73 -18.42 14.60
#